data_f98e033360b3475be30af456cd33be54
#
_entry.id   f98e033360b3475be30af456cd33be54
#
_cell.length_a   1.000
_cell.length_b   1.000
_cell.length_c   1.000
_cell.angle_alpha   90.00
_cell.angle_beta   90.00
_cell.angle_gamma   90.00
#
_symmetry.space_group_name_H-M   'P 1'
#
loop_
_entity.id
_entity.type
_entity.pdbx_description
1 polymer ?
#
loop_
_entity_poly.entity_id
_entity_poly.type
_entity_poly.pdbx_seq_one_letter_code
_entity_poly.pdbx_strand_id
1 'polypeptide(L)'
;MNNDKKKIIIICIVFAIIILIVVAAIVGYNMSKNKNNNGNDTKVEQKEEIIQGSATKANGTQSSAINTINVSSSSKTKKYMEDYEIIGEINIPKIDLTCNILDEVTKRSIEIAVAKIYTVNGLNQPGNTVIYGHNYRNSLFFSRNDELSIDDKIYITDSDGKKVKYIIYDIFETTSTDTSFYVKTAEETGGKSEITLSTCTDDASETDRRLIVLAAEE
;
A
#
# COMPACT_ATOMS: atom_id res chain seq x y z
N MET A 1 -1.29 -34.51 44.89
CA MET A 1 -1.06 -33.41 43.91
C MET A 1 -1.45 -32.13 44.61
N ASN A 2 -0.49 -31.20 44.75
CA ASN A 2 -0.70 -29.97 45.51
C ASN A 2 -1.77 -29.11 44.82
N ASN A 3 -2.56 -28.36 45.59
CA ASN A 3 -3.71 -27.57 45.12
C ASN A 3 -3.32 -26.56 44.03
N ASP A 4 -2.09 -26.01 44.10
CA ASP A 4 -1.56 -25.06 43.15
C ASP A 4 -1.25 -25.70 41.79
N LYS A 5 -0.78 -26.96 41.76
CA LYS A 5 -0.58 -27.70 40.51
C LYS A 5 -1.92 -27.99 39.80
N LYS A 6 -3.00 -28.23 40.53
CA LYS A 6 -4.35 -28.40 39.96
C LYS A 6 -4.85 -27.10 39.33
N LYS A 7 -4.64 -25.95 39.99
CA LYS A 7 -5.03 -24.62 39.43
C LYS A 7 -4.28 -24.29 38.15
N ILE A 8 -2.96 -24.54 38.12
CA ILE A 8 -2.15 -24.30 36.89
C ILE A 8 -2.63 -25.16 35.72
N ILE A 9 -2.92 -26.44 35.97
CA ILE A 9 -3.43 -27.36 34.94
C ILE A 9 -4.80 -26.85 34.37
N ILE A 10 -5.69 -26.39 35.26
CA ILE A 10 -7.00 -25.85 34.83
C ILE A 10 -6.82 -24.59 34.00
N ILE A 11 -5.92 -23.69 34.39
CA ILE A 11 -5.63 -22.46 33.61
C ILE A 11 -5.09 -22.82 32.22
N CYS A 12 -4.15 -23.77 32.13
CA CYS A 12 -3.61 -24.21 30.85
C CYS A 12 -4.68 -24.83 29.92
N ILE A 13 -5.60 -25.61 30.50
CA ILE A 13 -6.72 -26.21 29.72
C ILE A 13 -7.66 -25.11 29.20
N VAL A 14 -8.00 -24.13 30.04
CA VAL A 14 -8.86 -23.01 29.62
C VAL A 14 -8.20 -22.21 28.50
N PHE A 15 -6.90 -21.92 28.62
CA PHE A 15 -6.16 -21.22 27.56
C PHE A 15 -6.14 -22.02 26.24
N ALA A 16 -5.92 -23.33 26.30
CA ALA A 16 -5.95 -24.18 25.12
C ALA A 16 -7.32 -24.19 24.43
N ILE A 17 -8.41 -24.19 25.19
CA ILE A 17 -9.78 -24.12 24.66
C ILE A 17 -10.03 -22.77 23.97
N ILE A 18 -9.59 -21.66 24.59
CA ILE A 18 -9.73 -20.33 23.99
C ILE A 18 -9.00 -20.24 22.65
N ILE A 19 -7.76 -20.77 22.58
CA ILE A 19 -6.99 -20.79 21.32
C ILE A 19 -7.73 -21.60 20.23
N LEU A 20 -8.30 -22.75 20.58
CA LEU A 20 -9.06 -23.57 19.62
C LEU A 20 -10.31 -22.85 19.09
N ILE A 21 -11.01 -22.10 19.95
CA ILE A 21 -12.19 -21.31 19.53
C ILE A 21 -11.78 -20.19 18.56
N VAL A 22 -10.67 -19.49 18.85
CA VAL A 22 -10.16 -18.42 17.98
C VAL A 22 -9.74 -18.97 16.61
N VAL A 23 -9.02 -20.10 16.59
CA VAL A 23 -8.61 -20.74 15.34
C VAL A 23 -9.84 -21.19 14.52
N ALA A 24 -10.86 -21.78 15.16
CA ALA A 24 -12.09 -22.18 14.48
C ALA A 24 -12.83 -20.97 13.90
N ALA A 25 -12.86 -19.84 14.62
CA ALA A 25 -13.48 -18.61 14.13
C ALA A 25 -12.74 -18.04 12.91
N ILE A 26 -11.40 -18.04 12.90
CA ILE A 26 -10.59 -17.58 11.77
C ILE A 26 -10.78 -18.48 10.54
N VAL A 27 -10.81 -19.80 10.72
CA VAL A 27 -11.04 -20.76 9.63
C VAL A 27 -12.46 -20.58 9.07
N GLY A 28 -13.47 -20.43 9.93
CA GLY A 28 -14.85 -20.18 9.51
C GLY A 28 -15.01 -18.87 8.74
N TYR A 29 -14.33 -17.80 9.17
CA TYR A 29 -14.32 -16.51 8.48
C TYR A 29 -13.67 -16.61 7.08
N ASN A 30 -12.53 -17.29 6.97
CA ASN A 30 -11.83 -17.46 5.70
C ASN A 30 -12.62 -18.37 4.73
N MET A 31 -13.29 -19.40 5.20
CA MET A 31 -14.17 -20.23 4.36
C MET A 31 -15.41 -19.47 3.87
N SER A 32 -15.98 -18.58 4.69
CA SER A 32 -17.11 -17.73 4.29
C SER A 32 -16.69 -16.71 3.22
N LYS A 33 -15.49 -16.14 3.33
CA LYS A 33 -14.94 -15.18 2.35
C LYS A 33 -14.64 -15.84 1.00
N ASN A 34 -14.18 -17.08 1.00
CA ASN A 34 -13.88 -17.85 -0.23
C ASN A 34 -15.14 -18.32 -0.97
N LYS A 35 -16.30 -18.41 -0.29
CA LYS A 35 -17.56 -18.84 -0.91
C LYS A 35 -18.24 -17.72 -1.73
N ASN A 36 -17.87 -16.45 -1.48
CA ASN A 36 -18.42 -15.29 -2.20
C ASN A 36 -17.64 -14.95 -3.50
N ASN A 37 -16.52 -15.62 -3.79
CA ASN A 37 -15.71 -15.36 -4.98
C ASN A 37 -15.89 -16.38 -6.12
N ASN A 38 -16.81 -17.35 -5.99
CA ASN A 38 -17.10 -18.33 -7.04
C ASN A 38 -18.51 -18.19 -7.58
N GLY A 39 -18.78 -17.15 -8.34
CA GLY A 39 -20.05 -17.03 -9.04
C GLY A 39 -20.05 -15.89 -10.04
N ASN A 40 -19.36 -16.07 -11.19
CA ASN A 40 -19.74 -15.48 -12.48
C ASN A 40 -18.66 -15.81 -13.54
N ASP A 41 -18.63 -17.05 -13.98
CA ASP A 41 -18.12 -17.38 -15.32
C ASP A 41 -19.34 -17.46 -16.25
N THR A 42 -19.56 -16.43 -17.03
CA THR A 42 -20.44 -16.52 -18.19
C THR A 42 -19.60 -16.17 -19.43
N LYS A 43 -19.33 -17.23 -20.19
CA LYS A 43 -18.85 -17.22 -21.56
C LYS A 43 -19.67 -16.26 -22.42
N VAL A 44 -19.04 -15.35 -23.14
CA VAL A 44 -19.64 -14.68 -24.29
C VAL A 44 -18.76 -14.94 -25.50
N GLU A 45 -19.33 -15.73 -26.42
CA GLU A 45 -18.81 -15.95 -27.77
C GLU A 45 -18.85 -14.67 -28.60
N GLN A 46 -17.79 -14.49 -29.37
CA GLN A 46 -17.72 -13.48 -30.42
C GLN A 46 -18.70 -13.82 -31.54
N LYS A 47 -19.41 -12.83 -32.03
CA LYS A 47 -19.98 -12.83 -33.38
C LYS A 47 -19.83 -11.44 -33.96
N GLU A 48 -18.94 -11.35 -34.95
CA GLU A 48 -18.87 -10.24 -35.90
C GLU A 48 -20.10 -10.27 -36.81
N GLU A 49 -20.73 -9.13 -37.03
CA GLU A 49 -21.56 -8.91 -38.20
C GLU A 49 -21.45 -7.46 -38.68
N ILE A 50 -20.91 -7.34 -39.85
CA ILE A 50 -20.81 -6.12 -40.68
C ILE A 50 -22.16 -5.88 -41.36
N ILE A 51 -22.76 -4.68 -41.24
CA ILE A 51 -23.70 -4.19 -42.25
C ILE A 51 -23.53 -2.69 -42.42
N GLN A 52 -23.24 -2.34 -43.68
CA GLN A 52 -23.27 -1.00 -44.25
C GLN A 52 -24.71 -0.55 -44.56
N GLY A 53 -24.94 0.78 -44.45
CA GLY A 53 -25.74 1.41 -45.47
C GLY A 53 -26.95 2.20 -45.06
N SER A 54 -26.82 3.47 -45.33
CA SER A 54 -27.80 4.36 -46.00
C SER A 54 -28.74 5.23 -45.18
N ALA A 55 -28.64 6.51 -45.47
CA ALA A 55 -29.42 7.64 -44.99
C ALA A 55 -30.89 7.61 -45.45
N THR A 56 -31.78 8.18 -44.63
CA THR A 56 -32.85 9.08 -45.14
C THR A 56 -33.46 9.95 -44.01
N LYS A 57 -33.72 11.20 -44.36
CA LYS A 57 -34.34 12.29 -43.58
C LYS A 57 -35.80 12.00 -43.18
N ALA A 58 -36.26 12.52 -42.05
CA ALA A 58 -37.31 13.55 -41.96
C ALA A 58 -37.76 13.83 -40.50
N ASN A 59 -37.78 15.10 -40.19
CA ASN A 59 -38.63 15.95 -39.34
C ASN A 59 -39.56 15.35 -38.26
N GLY A 60 -39.53 16.02 -37.07
CA GLY A 60 -40.70 16.18 -36.21
C GLY A 60 -40.39 16.36 -34.72
N THR A 61 -40.29 17.60 -34.31
CA THR A 61 -40.61 18.26 -33.03
C THR A 61 -41.12 17.38 -31.86
N GLN A 62 -40.49 17.33 -30.73
CA GLN A 62 -40.89 17.95 -29.44
C GLN A 62 -39.97 17.52 -28.26
N SER A 63 -39.65 18.51 -27.51
CA SER A 63 -39.05 18.64 -26.20
C SER A 63 -39.37 17.54 -25.19
N SER A 64 -38.31 16.95 -24.63
CA SER A 64 -38.24 16.56 -23.23
C SER A 64 -36.77 16.51 -22.84
N ALA A 65 -36.37 17.42 -21.98
CA ALA A 65 -35.02 17.46 -21.41
C ALA A 65 -34.79 16.21 -20.57
N ILE A 66 -34.07 15.25 -21.10
CA ILE A 66 -33.45 14.18 -20.32
C ILE A 66 -32.08 14.71 -19.93
N ASN A 67 -31.94 15.08 -18.65
CA ASN A 67 -30.63 15.28 -18.05
C ASN A 67 -29.83 13.98 -18.16
N THR A 68 -29.09 13.83 -19.22
CA THR A 68 -28.04 12.82 -19.30
C THR A 68 -26.93 13.23 -18.35
N ILE A 69 -26.94 12.68 -17.15
CA ILE A 69 -25.78 12.72 -16.27
C ILE A 69 -24.71 11.88 -16.98
N ASN A 70 -23.84 12.55 -17.73
CA ASN A 70 -22.62 11.95 -18.19
C ASN A 70 -21.73 11.70 -16.96
N VAL A 71 -21.92 10.54 -16.33
CA VAL A 71 -20.90 9.97 -15.44
C VAL A 71 -19.78 9.51 -16.36
N SER A 72 -18.88 10.43 -16.67
CA SER A 72 -17.59 10.10 -17.25
C SER A 72 -16.82 9.35 -16.16
N SER A 73 -17.00 8.06 -16.07
CA SER A 73 -16.08 7.19 -15.34
C SER A 73 -14.78 7.17 -16.15
N SER A 74 -13.90 8.12 -15.86
CA SER A 74 -12.50 8.03 -16.27
C SER A 74 -11.94 6.77 -15.62
N SER A 75 -11.93 5.66 -16.35
CA SER A 75 -11.20 4.47 -15.91
C SER A 75 -9.72 4.86 -15.97
N LYS A 76 -9.13 5.14 -14.81
CA LYS A 76 -7.72 5.41 -14.69
C LYS A 76 -6.94 4.21 -15.19
N THR A 77 -6.10 4.42 -16.19
CA THR A 77 -5.20 3.38 -16.68
C THR A 77 -4.10 3.20 -15.63
N LYS A 78 -4.14 2.09 -14.93
CA LYS A 78 -3.07 1.69 -14.00
C LYS A 78 -1.78 1.48 -14.76
N LYS A 79 -0.67 1.94 -14.18
CA LYS A 79 0.69 1.70 -14.70
C LYS A 79 1.31 0.53 -13.96
N TYR A 80 2.12 -0.26 -14.66
CA TYR A 80 2.78 -1.43 -14.09
C TYR A 80 4.28 -1.40 -14.41
N MET A 81 5.06 -1.96 -13.49
CA MET A 81 6.46 -2.34 -13.70
C MET A 81 6.54 -3.85 -13.47
N GLU A 82 6.81 -4.62 -14.52
CA GLU A 82 6.53 -6.05 -14.56
C GLU A 82 5.06 -6.30 -14.18
N ASP A 83 4.79 -7.19 -13.20
CA ASP A 83 3.43 -7.51 -12.72
C ASP A 83 2.97 -6.63 -11.55
N TYR A 84 3.77 -5.64 -11.12
CA TYR A 84 3.50 -4.79 -9.95
C TYR A 84 2.89 -3.45 -10.36
N GLU A 85 1.79 -3.08 -9.71
CA GLU A 85 1.16 -1.78 -9.93
C GLU A 85 2.08 -0.66 -9.40
N ILE A 86 2.29 0.38 -10.22
CA ILE A 86 2.97 1.61 -9.80
C ILE A 86 1.93 2.51 -9.15
N ILE A 87 2.04 2.71 -7.85
CA ILE A 87 1.13 3.57 -7.08
C ILE A 87 1.62 5.01 -6.96
N GLY A 88 2.88 5.27 -7.33
CA GLY A 88 3.46 6.60 -7.32
C GLY A 88 4.94 6.60 -7.64
N GLU A 89 5.55 7.79 -7.51
CA GLU A 89 6.97 8.05 -7.67
C GLU A 89 7.48 8.83 -6.45
N ILE A 90 8.62 8.42 -5.90
CA ILE A 90 9.34 9.15 -4.85
C ILE A 90 10.54 9.88 -5.47
N ASN A 91 10.72 11.15 -5.09
CA ASN A 91 11.88 11.96 -5.42
C ASN A 91 12.50 12.55 -4.15
N ILE A 92 13.78 12.29 -3.92
CA ILE A 92 14.55 12.79 -2.79
C ILE A 92 15.77 13.54 -3.35
N PRO A 93 15.67 14.87 -3.55
CA PRO A 93 16.73 15.65 -4.23
C PRO A 93 18.10 15.60 -3.53
N LYS A 94 18.11 15.52 -2.20
CA LYS A 94 19.33 15.49 -1.39
C LYS A 94 20.27 14.36 -1.78
N ILE A 95 19.72 13.21 -2.17
CA ILE A 95 20.48 12.00 -2.53
C ILE A 95 20.32 11.64 -4.02
N ASP A 96 19.79 12.56 -4.82
CA ASP A 96 19.56 12.40 -6.26
C ASP A 96 18.76 11.12 -6.60
N LEU A 97 17.76 10.80 -5.76
CA LEU A 97 16.88 9.64 -5.95
C LEU A 97 15.59 10.04 -6.66
N THR A 98 15.27 9.32 -7.73
CA THR A 98 13.90 9.26 -8.31
C THR A 98 13.59 7.80 -8.62
N CYS A 99 12.49 7.28 -8.07
CA CYS A 99 12.14 5.86 -8.18
C CYS A 99 10.62 5.66 -8.12
N ASN A 100 10.11 4.65 -8.84
CA ASN A 100 8.72 4.23 -8.70
C ASN A 100 8.46 3.60 -7.34
N ILE A 101 7.23 3.77 -6.84
CA ILE A 101 6.71 3.09 -5.65
C ILE A 101 5.74 2.02 -6.13
N LEU A 102 6.02 0.76 -5.81
CA LEU A 102 5.16 -0.39 -6.12
C LEU A 102 4.15 -0.64 -5.00
N ASP A 103 3.02 -1.26 -5.32
CA ASP A 103 1.90 -1.43 -4.40
C ASP A 103 2.11 -2.51 -3.33
N GLU A 104 3.06 -3.43 -3.54
CA GLU A 104 3.35 -4.49 -2.56
C GLU A 104 4.83 -4.84 -2.46
N VAL A 105 5.23 -5.33 -1.28
CA VAL A 105 6.58 -5.84 -1.01
C VAL A 105 6.63 -7.35 -1.26
N THR A 106 7.39 -7.73 -2.28
CA THR A 106 7.82 -9.09 -2.55
C THR A 106 9.34 -9.10 -2.77
N LYS A 107 9.95 -10.28 -2.81
CA LYS A 107 11.38 -10.37 -3.15
C LYS A 107 11.67 -9.67 -4.49
N ARG A 108 10.81 -9.87 -5.50
CA ARG A 108 11.04 -9.31 -6.83
C ARG A 108 10.75 -7.81 -6.90
N SER A 109 9.64 -7.33 -6.31
CA SER A 109 9.29 -5.91 -6.35
C SER A 109 10.38 -5.02 -5.76
N ILE A 110 10.99 -5.42 -4.63
CA ILE A 110 12.05 -4.65 -3.98
C ILE A 110 13.41 -4.75 -4.68
N GLU A 111 13.61 -5.72 -5.60
CA GLU A 111 14.77 -5.78 -6.47
C GLU A 111 14.71 -4.78 -7.64
N ILE A 112 13.50 -4.32 -8.02
CA ILE A 112 13.31 -3.46 -9.19
C ILE A 112 12.90 -2.03 -8.85
N ALA A 113 12.32 -1.79 -7.66
CA ALA A 113 11.94 -0.45 -7.20
C ALA A 113 11.81 -0.43 -5.67
N VAL A 114 11.34 0.69 -5.10
CA VAL A 114 10.85 0.72 -3.72
C VAL A 114 9.39 0.29 -3.69
N ALA A 115 8.91 -0.21 -2.55
CA ALA A 115 7.57 -0.76 -2.47
C ALA A 115 6.87 -0.40 -1.15
N LYS A 116 5.55 -0.26 -1.21
CA LYS A 116 4.71 0.00 -0.04
C LYS A 116 4.58 -1.27 0.81
N ILE A 117 5.00 -1.20 2.08
CA ILE A 117 4.72 -2.25 3.08
C ILE A 117 3.31 -2.08 3.64
N TYR A 118 2.94 -0.85 4.00
CA TYR A 118 1.74 -0.53 4.76
C TYR A 118 1.22 0.85 4.42
N THR A 119 -0.09 1.04 4.49
CA THR A 119 -0.72 2.35 4.44
C THR A 119 -2.04 2.32 5.20
N VAL A 120 -2.40 3.44 5.82
CA VAL A 120 -3.71 3.59 6.47
C VAL A 120 -4.78 3.90 5.42
N ASN A 121 -4.59 4.96 4.63
CA ASN A 121 -5.61 5.47 3.71
C ASN A 121 -5.14 5.59 2.25
N GLY A 122 -3.91 5.14 1.95
CA GLY A 122 -3.29 5.29 0.64
C GLY A 122 -2.19 6.33 0.60
N LEU A 123 -1.44 6.35 -0.51
CA LEU A 123 -0.33 7.27 -0.71
C LEU A 123 -0.85 8.71 -0.82
N ASN A 124 -0.16 9.66 -0.18
CA ASN A 124 -0.54 11.08 -0.13
C ASN A 124 -1.92 11.36 0.51
N GLN A 125 -2.42 10.43 1.33
CA GLN A 125 -3.64 10.58 2.10
C GLN A 125 -3.33 10.72 3.60
N PRO A 126 -4.23 11.33 4.41
CA PRO A 126 -4.04 11.46 5.85
C PRO A 126 -3.73 10.13 6.54
N GLY A 127 -2.73 10.12 7.42
CA GLY A 127 -2.18 8.94 8.05
C GLY A 127 -0.83 8.54 7.45
N ASN A 128 -0.22 7.46 7.96
CA ASN A 128 1.13 7.06 7.56
C ASN A 128 1.13 6.03 6.42
N THR A 129 2.08 6.19 5.50
CA THR A 129 2.44 5.18 4.48
C THR A 129 3.89 4.77 4.67
N VAL A 130 4.13 3.46 4.84
CA VAL A 130 5.46 2.88 5.01
C VAL A 130 5.97 2.33 3.69
N ILE A 131 7.14 2.81 3.26
CA ILE A 131 7.80 2.44 2.01
C ILE A 131 9.13 1.78 2.35
N TYR A 132 9.36 0.61 1.78
CA TYR A 132 10.62 -0.13 1.92
C TYR A 132 11.43 -0.04 0.63
N GLY A 133 12.74 0.11 0.77
CA GLY A 133 13.71 0.01 -0.31
C GLY A 133 14.99 -0.66 0.17
N HIS A 134 15.65 -1.41 -0.72
CA HIS A 134 16.94 -2.01 -0.41
C HIS A 134 18.02 -0.96 -0.15
N ASN A 135 18.94 -1.29 0.74
CA ASN A 135 20.26 -0.68 0.82
C ASN A 135 21.28 -1.64 0.17
N TYR A 136 21.65 -1.36 -1.07
CA TYR A 136 22.69 -2.11 -1.81
C TYR A 136 24.09 -1.52 -1.61
N ARG A 137 24.24 -0.51 -0.74
CA ARG A 137 25.50 0.25 -0.53
C ARG A 137 26.05 0.85 -1.83
N ASN A 138 25.13 1.38 -2.64
CA ASN A 138 25.41 2.05 -3.91
C ASN A 138 24.47 3.25 -4.08
N SER A 139 24.12 3.66 -5.30
CA SER A 139 23.20 4.79 -5.55
C SER A 139 21.75 4.36 -5.80
N LEU A 140 21.41 3.06 -5.70
CA LEU A 140 20.08 2.55 -5.99
C LEU A 140 19.17 2.58 -4.75
N PHE A 141 17.92 2.92 -4.97
CA PHE A 141 16.84 2.90 -3.97
C PHE A 141 17.20 3.69 -2.69
N PHE A 142 17.11 3.07 -1.51
CA PHE A 142 17.37 3.73 -0.24
C PHE A 142 18.81 3.55 0.28
N SER A 143 19.74 3.24 -0.63
CA SER A 143 21.14 3.01 -0.28
C SER A 143 21.86 4.22 0.32
N ARG A 144 21.35 5.43 0.08
CA ARG A 144 21.95 6.70 0.57
C ARG A 144 21.05 7.41 1.58
N ASN A 145 20.10 6.69 2.20
CA ASN A 145 19.21 7.30 3.20
C ASN A 145 19.95 7.72 4.48
N ASP A 146 21.15 7.18 4.74
CA ASP A 146 22.05 7.60 5.81
C ASP A 146 22.62 9.01 5.62
N GLU A 147 22.58 9.56 4.40
CA GLU A 147 22.99 10.94 4.10
C GLU A 147 21.87 11.97 4.37
N LEU A 148 20.66 11.53 4.69
CA LEU A 148 19.51 12.38 4.97
C LEU A 148 19.60 13.01 6.36
N SER A 149 18.99 14.16 6.52
CA SER A 149 18.96 14.93 7.75
C SER A 149 17.54 15.47 8.00
N ILE A 150 17.27 15.86 9.24
CA ILE A 150 16.07 16.63 9.58
C ILE A 150 15.97 17.85 8.68
N ASP A 151 14.76 18.24 8.29
CA ASP A 151 14.41 19.32 7.35
C ASP A 151 14.72 19.03 5.88
N ASP A 152 15.33 17.90 5.52
CA ASP A 152 15.45 17.49 4.12
C ASP A 152 14.06 17.18 3.53
N LYS A 153 13.95 17.34 2.21
CA LYS A 153 12.66 17.29 1.49
C LYS A 153 12.52 16.00 0.70
N ILE A 154 11.34 15.43 0.79
CA ILE A 154 10.92 14.29 -0.01
C ILE A 154 9.66 14.71 -0.79
N TYR A 155 9.59 14.34 -2.05
CA TYR A 155 8.40 14.56 -2.88
C TYR A 155 7.84 13.23 -3.32
N ILE A 156 6.51 13.06 -3.17
CA ILE A 156 5.82 11.90 -3.68
C ILE A 156 4.72 12.37 -4.62
N THR A 157 4.73 11.82 -5.83
CA THR A 157 3.65 11.98 -6.80
C THR A 157 2.89 10.66 -6.87
N ASP A 158 1.62 10.64 -6.49
CA ASP A 158 0.81 9.43 -6.54
C ASP A 158 0.30 9.11 -7.96
N SER A 159 -0.35 7.98 -8.12
CA SER A 159 -0.92 7.54 -9.40
C SER A 159 -1.99 8.49 -9.95
N ASP A 160 -2.52 9.38 -9.11
CA ASP A 160 -3.48 10.43 -9.47
C ASP A 160 -2.82 11.70 -9.97
N GLY A 161 -1.49 11.76 -9.87
CA GLY A 161 -0.70 12.93 -10.19
C GLY A 161 -0.68 13.99 -9.08
N LYS A 162 -1.24 13.69 -7.89
CA LYS A 162 -1.12 14.58 -6.74
C LYS A 162 0.31 14.50 -6.22
N LYS A 163 1.00 15.63 -6.22
CA LYS A 163 2.37 15.78 -5.70
C LYS A 163 2.32 16.40 -4.31
N VAL A 164 2.89 15.71 -3.32
CA VAL A 164 3.00 16.17 -1.94
C VAL A 164 4.47 16.34 -1.58
N LYS A 165 4.77 17.42 -0.85
CA LYS A 165 6.08 17.68 -0.26
C LYS A 165 6.05 17.26 1.20
N TYR A 166 7.01 16.45 1.60
CA TYR A 166 7.24 15.97 2.95
C TYR A 166 8.54 16.54 3.48
N ILE A 167 8.54 16.89 4.77
CA ILE A 167 9.73 17.34 5.50
C ILE A 167 10.10 16.25 6.51
N ILE A 168 11.37 15.86 6.50
CA ILE A 168 11.89 14.88 7.45
C ILE A 168 11.91 15.51 8.85
N TYR A 169 11.30 14.81 9.82
CA TYR A 169 11.23 15.26 11.20
C TYR A 169 11.92 14.33 12.19
N ASP A 170 12.19 13.05 11.81
CA ASP A 170 12.91 12.11 12.65
C ASP A 170 13.66 11.07 11.81
N ILE A 171 14.85 10.67 12.30
CA ILE A 171 15.68 9.62 11.71
C ILE A 171 16.27 8.81 12.85
N PHE A 172 16.06 7.49 12.84
CA PHE A 172 16.58 6.60 13.87
C PHE A 172 16.82 5.18 13.33
N GLU A 173 17.57 4.41 14.12
CA GLU A 173 17.76 2.99 13.86
C GLU A 173 16.96 2.13 14.84
N THR A 174 16.44 1.02 14.34
CA THR A 174 15.70 0.05 15.14
C THR A 174 15.87 -1.37 14.58
N THR A 175 15.21 -2.35 15.17
CA THR A 175 15.22 -3.73 14.68
C THR A 175 14.21 -3.94 13.55
N SER A 176 14.42 -4.96 12.73
CA SER A 176 13.49 -5.32 11.64
C SER A 176 12.11 -5.78 12.11
N THR A 177 11.97 -6.10 13.40
CA THR A 177 10.72 -6.53 14.02
C THR A 177 9.95 -5.41 14.69
N ASP A 178 10.55 -4.23 14.85
CA ASP A 178 9.87 -3.06 15.37
C ASP A 178 8.94 -2.45 14.29
N THR A 179 7.66 -2.47 14.58
CA THR A 179 6.60 -1.89 13.73
C THR A 179 5.80 -0.82 14.46
N SER A 180 6.27 -0.35 15.61
CA SER A 180 5.56 0.61 16.48
C SER A 180 5.21 1.93 15.78
N PHE A 181 6.00 2.33 14.78
CA PHE A 181 5.84 3.55 14.00
C PHE A 181 5.04 3.36 12.68
N TYR A 182 4.58 2.13 12.38
CA TYR A 182 3.88 1.86 11.11
C TYR A 182 2.48 2.47 11.08
N VAL A 183 1.71 2.24 12.12
CA VAL A 183 0.31 2.63 12.17
C VAL A 183 0.19 4.01 12.81
N LYS A 184 -0.09 5.02 12.00
CA LYS A 184 -0.55 6.34 12.43
C LYS A 184 -1.78 6.69 11.62
N THR A 185 -2.90 6.83 12.30
CA THR A 185 -4.19 7.19 11.71
C THR A 185 -4.23 8.65 11.27
N ALA A 186 -5.24 9.03 10.52
CA ALA A 186 -5.45 10.43 10.15
C ALA A 186 -5.63 11.36 11.38
N GLU A 187 -6.21 10.85 12.47
CA GLU A 187 -6.35 11.61 13.71
C GLU A 187 -4.99 11.84 14.39
N GLU A 188 -4.15 10.80 14.49
CA GLU A 188 -2.82 10.88 15.10
C GLU A 188 -1.86 11.77 14.30
N THR A 189 -2.04 11.88 12.98
CA THR A 189 -1.26 12.78 12.12
C THR A 189 -1.86 14.19 12.00
N GLY A 190 -2.94 14.48 12.74
CA GLY A 190 -3.63 15.78 12.67
C GLY A 190 -4.23 16.07 11.29
N GLY A 191 -4.62 15.05 10.56
CA GLY A 191 -5.18 15.15 9.21
C GLY A 191 -4.14 15.30 8.09
N LYS A 192 -2.85 15.26 8.41
CA LYS A 192 -1.74 15.30 7.44
C LYS A 192 -1.39 13.90 6.91
N SER A 193 -0.79 13.88 5.75
CA SER A 193 -0.11 12.69 5.24
C SER A 193 1.28 12.58 5.86
N GLU A 194 1.64 11.38 6.32
CA GLU A 194 3.00 11.05 6.74
C GLU A 194 3.55 9.90 5.92
N ILE A 195 4.87 9.83 5.83
CA ILE A 195 5.58 8.71 5.22
C ILE A 195 6.68 8.23 6.15
N THR A 196 6.91 6.94 6.10
CA THR A 196 8.03 6.26 6.76
C THR A 196 8.86 5.57 5.68
N LEU A 197 10.14 5.92 5.55
CA LEU A 197 11.07 5.17 4.71
C LEU A 197 11.80 4.18 5.60
N SER A 198 11.89 2.92 5.15
CA SER A 198 12.58 1.84 5.87
C SER A 198 13.57 1.16 4.95
N THR A 199 14.81 1.02 5.42
CA THR A 199 15.88 0.30 4.72
C THR A 199 16.79 -0.44 5.70
N CYS A 200 17.63 -1.35 5.22
CA CYS A 200 18.67 -1.96 6.05
C CYS A 200 19.74 -0.92 6.40
N THR A 201 20.36 -1.03 7.57
CA THR A 201 21.53 -0.22 7.93
C THR A 201 22.77 -0.65 7.14
N ASP A 202 23.80 0.18 7.14
CA ASP A 202 25.08 -0.14 6.48
C ASP A 202 25.90 -1.17 7.23
N ASP A 203 25.61 -1.45 8.49
CA ASP A 203 26.33 -2.48 9.24
C ASP A 203 25.95 -3.87 8.73
N ALA A 204 26.87 -4.49 7.98
CA ALA A 204 26.69 -5.83 7.44
C ALA A 204 26.68 -6.93 8.52
N SER A 205 27.14 -6.63 9.73
CA SER A 205 27.16 -7.56 10.87
C SER A 205 25.80 -7.61 11.58
N GLU A 206 24.96 -6.57 11.40
CA GLU A 206 23.64 -6.42 12.03
C GLU A 206 22.52 -6.46 10.98
N THR A 207 22.27 -7.63 10.39
CA THR A 207 21.31 -7.82 9.28
C THR A 207 19.85 -7.58 9.66
N ASP A 208 19.52 -7.53 10.95
CA ASP A 208 18.18 -7.29 11.47
C ASP A 208 17.91 -5.82 11.79
N ARG A 209 18.87 -4.91 11.63
CA ARG A 209 18.67 -3.48 11.87
C ARG A 209 18.11 -2.76 10.65
N ARG A 210 17.35 -1.71 10.95
CA ARG A 210 16.72 -0.82 9.96
C ARG A 210 17.01 0.63 10.28
N LEU A 211 17.34 1.39 9.25
CA LEU A 211 17.31 2.84 9.25
C LEU A 211 15.90 3.29 8.87
N ILE A 212 15.31 4.11 9.72
CA ILE A 212 13.96 4.65 9.57
C ILE A 212 14.04 6.15 9.39
N VAL A 213 13.34 6.66 8.40
CA VAL A 213 13.19 8.10 8.14
C VAL A 213 11.70 8.43 8.20
N LEU A 214 11.31 9.33 9.09
CA LEU A 214 9.93 9.80 9.23
C LEU A 214 9.81 11.20 8.64
N ALA A 215 8.80 11.41 7.78
CA ALA A 215 8.53 12.70 7.19
C ALA A 215 7.02 12.99 7.13
N ALA A 216 6.65 14.26 7.36
CA ALA A 216 5.27 14.71 7.35
C ALA A 216 5.04 15.74 6.23
N GLU A 217 3.81 15.79 5.72
CA GLU A 217 3.34 16.80 4.77
C GLU A 217 3.56 18.20 5.35
N GLU A 218 4.15 19.10 4.54
CA GLU A 218 4.43 20.49 4.92
C GLU A 218 3.18 21.34 5.20
#